data_5be1b544290cd2d79edf3cee9786ada5
#
_entry.id   5be1b544290cd2d79edf3cee9786ada5
#
_cell.length_a   1.000
_cell.length_b   1.000
_cell.length_c   1.000
_cell.angle_alpha   90.00
_cell.angle_beta   90.00
_cell.angle_gamma   90.00
#
_symmetry.space_group_name_H-M   'P 1'
#
loop_
_entity.id
_entity.type
_entity.pdbx_description
1 polymer ?
#
loop_
_entity_poly.entity_id
_entity_poly.type
_entity_poly.pdbx_seq_one_letter_code
_entity_poly.pdbx_strand_id
1 'polypeptide(L)'
;MIGEASGTIDRATPTGMPMECTIDWMAASGMAFVAETGSGHLITIDGAPDGGGRNLAPRPLETVLAGTGACTAYDVVLILKRGRHAVSGCRVKLSAERASTDPKVFTRIAMHFTITGRELNADAVARAVALSHEKYCSATAMLAKTAEIVVSHEIAAA
;
A
#
# COMPACT_ATOMS: atom_id res chain seq x y z
N MET A 1 -32.49 -29.91 16.78
CA MET A 1 -31.12 -30.26 17.20
C MET A 1 -30.18 -29.84 16.10
N ILE A 2 -29.57 -28.69 16.27
CA ILE A 2 -28.58 -28.12 15.33
C ILE A 2 -27.23 -28.33 15.98
N GLY A 3 -26.42 -29.23 15.37
CA GLY A 3 -25.10 -29.60 15.88
C GLY A 3 -24.11 -28.46 15.74
N GLU A 4 -23.52 -28.07 16.85
CA GLU A 4 -22.37 -27.19 16.91
C GLU A 4 -21.13 -27.87 16.33
N ALA A 5 -20.65 -27.39 15.19
CA ALA A 5 -19.34 -27.77 14.69
C ALA A 5 -18.27 -26.91 15.41
N SER A 6 -17.78 -27.44 16.54
CA SER A 6 -16.59 -26.92 17.21
C SER A 6 -15.35 -27.26 16.36
N GLY A 7 -14.99 -26.39 15.45
CA GLY A 7 -13.72 -26.42 14.74
C GLY A 7 -12.63 -25.77 15.60
N THR A 8 -11.85 -26.57 16.29
CA THR A 8 -10.63 -26.12 16.97
C THR A 8 -9.60 -25.76 15.91
N ILE A 9 -9.38 -24.46 15.68
CA ILE A 9 -8.26 -24.00 14.86
C ILE A 9 -7.00 -24.16 15.71
N ASP A 10 -6.18 -25.11 15.33
CA ASP A 10 -4.84 -25.32 15.91
C ASP A 10 -3.98 -24.07 15.56
N ARG A 11 -3.82 -23.19 16.54
CA ARG A 11 -2.99 -21.98 16.40
C ARG A 11 -1.52 -22.36 16.61
N ALA A 12 -0.87 -22.80 15.54
CA ALA A 12 0.58 -22.72 15.47
C ALA A 12 0.97 -21.25 15.70
N THR A 13 1.79 -20.96 16.71
CA THR A 13 2.21 -19.61 17.10
C THR A 13 2.84 -18.90 15.90
N PRO A 14 2.22 -17.85 15.33
CA PRO A 14 2.78 -17.17 14.19
C PRO A 14 4.04 -16.41 14.62
N THR A 15 5.11 -16.49 13.85
CA THR A 15 6.35 -15.72 14.03
C THR A 15 6.18 -14.23 13.66
N GLY A 16 5.01 -13.66 13.79
CA GLY A 16 4.66 -12.26 13.58
C GLY A 16 3.32 -11.95 14.22
N MET A 17 3.06 -10.68 14.57
CA MET A 17 1.74 -10.27 15.02
C MET A 17 0.74 -10.45 13.87
N PRO A 18 -0.42 -11.12 14.11
CA PRO A 18 -1.44 -11.25 13.09
C PRO A 18 -1.95 -9.86 12.69
N MET A 19 -2.08 -9.61 11.40
CA MET A 19 -2.74 -8.41 10.90
C MET A 19 -4.23 -8.73 10.76
N GLU A 20 -5.07 -7.94 11.44
CA GLU A 20 -6.51 -8.08 11.42
C GLU A 20 -7.15 -6.79 10.91
N CYS A 21 -8.28 -6.92 10.25
CA CYS A 21 -9.09 -5.80 9.79
C CYS A 21 -10.55 -6.25 9.72
N THR A 22 -11.44 -5.43 10.25
CA THR A 22 -12.89 -5.61 10.12
C THR A 22 -13.44 -4.58 9.14
N ILE A 23 -14.32 -5.00 8.24
CA ILE A 23 -14.90 -4.12 7.22
C ILE A 23 -16.41 -4.17 7.32
N ASP A 24 -17.02 -3.02 7.57
CA ASP A 24 -18.46 -2.86 7.68
C ASP A 24 -19.02 -2.07 6.49
N TRP A 25 -20.05 -2.62 5.86
CA TRP A 25 -20.80 -1.92 4.83
C TRP A 25 -21.81 -0.95 5.44
N MET A 26 -21.72 0.30 5.03
CA MET A 26 -22.63 1.37 5.45
C MET A 26 -23.84 1.45 4.54
N ALA A 27 -24.81 0.55 4.70
CA ALA A 27 -25.94 0.36 3.80
C ALA A 27 -26.70 1.65 3.45
N ALA A 28 -26.88 2.58 4.41
CA ALA A 28 -27.51 3.87 4.19
C ALA A 28 -26.71 4.84 3.29
N SER A 29 -25.43 4.53 3.05
CA SER A 29 -24.49 5.38 2.31
C SER A 29 -24.13 4.82 0.92
N GLY A 30 -24.96 3.93 0.36
CA GLY A 30 -24.71 3.32 -0.95
C GLY A 30 -23.63 2.23 -0.87
N MET A 31 -22.50 2.42 -1.55
CA MET A 31 -21.38 1.47 -1.57
C MET A 31 -20.20 1.96 -0.73
N ALA A 32 -20.50 2.65 0.39
CA ALA A 32 -19.47 3.06 1.35
C ALA A 32 -19.20 1.97 2.39
N PHE A 33 -17.95 1.86 2.78
CA PHE A 33 -17.45 0.93 3.78
C PHE A 33 -16.56 1.65 4.78
N VAL A 34 -16.52 1.14 6.01
CA VAL A 34 -15.54 1.54 7.02
C VAL A 34 -14.73 0.31 7.40
N ALA A 35 -13.43 0.42 7.30
CA ALA A 35 -12.50 -0.60 7.75
C ALA A 35 -11.88 -0.16 9.08
N GLU A 36 -11.91 -1.02 10.09
CA GLU A 36 -11.15 -0.86 11.33
C GLU A 36 -9.95 -1.81 11.28
N THR A 37 -8.76 -1.25 11.40
CA THR A 37 -7.52 -2.02 11.42
C THR A 37 -7.22 -2.56 12.81
N GLY A 38 -6.43 -3.62 12.91
CA GLY A 38 -5.99 -4.18 14.19
C GLY A 38 -5.18 -3.21 15.07
N SER A 39 -4.69 -2.10 14.50
CA SER A 39 -4.06 -0.99 15.23
C SER A 39 -5.05 0.08 15.74
N GLY A 40 -6.37 -0.11 15.53
CA GLY A 40 -7.43 0.77 16.01
C GLY A 40 -7.67 2.01 15.15
N HIS A 41 -7.26 2.02 13.88
CA HIS A 41 -7.45 3.12 12.95
C HIS A 41 -8.57 2.82 11.96
N LEU A 42 -9.32 3.86 11.57
CA LEU A 42 -10.39 3.75 10.61
C LEU A 42 -9.95 4.21 9.22
N ILE A 43 -10.38 3.47 8.20
CA ILE A 43 -10.22 3.81 6.80
C ILE A 43 -11.61 3.79 6.16
N THR A 44 -12.01 4.89 5.52
CA THR A 44 -13.23 4.93 4.73
C THR A 44 -12.94 4.56 3.28
N ILE A 45 -13.82 3.79 2.66
CA ILE A 45 -13.71 3.31 1.28
C ILE A 45 -15.07 3.48 0.62
N ASP A 46 -15.13 3.88 -0.65
CA ASP A 46 -16.39 4.03 -1.38
C ASP A 46 -16.29 3.40 -2.77
N GLY A 47 -17.43 3.17 -3.38
CA GLY A 47 -17.54 2.71 -4.75
C GLY A 47 -17.50 3.85 -5.76
N ALA A 48 -17.32 3.49 -7.03
CA ALA A 48 -17.53 4.41 -8.13
C ALA A 48 -19.03 4.72 -8.31
N PRO A 49 -19.41 5.91 -8.84
CA PRO A 49 -20.82 6.28 -9.03
C PRO A 49 -21.62 5.31 -9.90
N ASP A 50 -21.00 4.77 -10.94
CA ASP A 50 -21.56 3.75 -11.82
C ASP A 50 -21.83 2.40 -11.14
N GLY A 51 -21.14 2.15 -10.03
CA GLY A 51 -21.34 0.98 -9.14
C GLY A 51 -22.20 1.27 -7.91
N GLY A 52 -22.88 2.41 -7.83
CA GLY A 52 -23.73 2.79 -6.70
C GLY A 52 -23.01 3.52 -5.56
N GLY A 53 -21.75 3.85 -5.73
CA GLY A 53 -20.97 4.69 -4.81
C GLY A 53 -21.30 6.18 -4.97
N ARG A 54 -20.80 6.99 -4.05
CA ARG A 54 -20.97 8.45 -4.06
C ARG A 54 -19.66 9.21 -4.26
N ASN A 55 -18.57 8.49 -4.47
CA ASN A 55 -17.22 9.05 -4.63
C ASN A 55 -16.79 9.96 -3.45
N LEU A 56 -17.16 9.57 -2.23
CA LEU A 56 -16.86 10.30 -0.99
C LEU A 56 -15.57 9.83 -0.30
N ALA A 57 -15.00 8.71 -0.76
CA ALA A 57 -13.78 8.11 -0.26
C ALA A 57 -13.03 7.39 -1.39
N PRO A 58 -11.75 7.02 -1.19
CA PRO A 58 -11.02 6.25 -2.19
C PRO A 58 -11.71 4.91 -2.49
N ARG A 59 -11.53 4.43 -3.71
CA ARG A 59 -12.00 3.11 -4.14
C ARG A 59 -11.12 2.00 -3.55
N PRO A 60 -11.61 0.76 -3.44
CA PRO A 60 -10.83 -0.33 -2.85
C PRO A 60 -9.43 -0.50 -3.46
N LEU A 61 -9.29 -0.52 -4.78
CA LEU A 61 -7.97 -0.66 -5.42
C LEU A 61 -7.12 0.61 -5.36
N GLU A 62 -7.71 1.80 -5.23
CA GLU A 62 -6.95 3.02 -4.92
C GLU A 62 -6.33 2.93 -3.51
N THR A 63 -7.05 2.36 -2.55
CA THR A 63 -6.53 2.12 -1.20
C THR A 63 -5.36 1.11 -1.22
N VAL A 64 -5.46 0.04 -2.03
CA VAL A 64 -4.35 -0.91 -2.22
C VAL A 64 -3.13 -0.20 -2.82
N LEU A 65 -3.34 0.64 -3.85
CA LEU A 65 -2.26 1.38 -4.50
C LEU A 65 -1.62 2.39 -3.53
N ALA A 66 -2.43 3.13 -2.77
CA ALA A 66 -1.96 4.09 -1.76
C ALA A 66 -1.16 3.39 -0.65
N GLY A 67 -1.65 2.27 -0.13
CA GLY A 67 -0.94 1.45 0.86
C GLY A 67 0.40 0.94 0.33
N THR A 68 0.46 0.54 -0.94
CA THR A 68 1.69 0.12 -1.60
C THR A 68 2.69 1.28 -1.68
N GLY A 69 2.24 2.47 -2.10
CA GLY A 69 3.08 3.66 -2.14
C GLY A 69 3.61 4.06 -0.77
N ALA A 70 2.77 3.99 0.27
CA ALA A 70 3.18 4.28 1.64
C ALA A 70 4.19 3.25 2.16
N CYS A 71 3.99 1.96 1.87
CA CYS A 71 4.90 0.90 2.28
C CYS A 71 6.31 1.12 1.71
N THR A 72 6.43 1.37 0.40
CA THR A 72 7.73 1.59 -0.22
C THR A 72 8.36 2.93 0.19
N ALA A 73 7.57 4.01 0.35
CA ALA A 73 8.07 5.29 0.84
C ALA A 73 8.62 5.19 2.27
N TYR A 74 7.95 4.43 3.13
CA TYR A 74 8.40 4.17 4.50
C TYR A 74 9.80 3.56 4.51
N ASP A 75 10.04 2.52 3.69
CA ASP A 75 11.34 1.86 3.59
C ASP A 75 12.44 2.84 3.13
N VAL A 76 12.17 3.60 2.06
CA VAL A 76 13.12 4.58 1.51
C VAL A 76 13.53 5.61 2.58
N VAL A 77 12.53 6.20 3.26
CA VAL A 77 12.79 7.18 4.33
C VAL A 77 13.56 6.54 5.48
N LEU A 78 13.19 5.33 5.89
CA LEU A 78 13.87 4.61 6.98
C LEU A 78 15.33 4.31 6.64
N ILE A 79 15.61 3.83 5.42
CA ILE A 79 16.96 3.52 4.95
C ILE A 79 17.81 4.80 4.94
N LEU A 80 17.29 5.90 4.40
CA LEU A 80 18.01 7.18 4.35
C LEU A 80 18.28 7.75 5.75
N LYS A 81 17.28 7.69 6.65
CA LYS A 81 17.47 8.11 8.05
C LYS A 81 18.50 7.27 8.80
N ARG A 82 18.48 5.94 8.64
CA ARG A 82 19.49 5.05 9.22
C ARG A 82 20.88 5.30 8.65
N GLY A 83 20.98 5.69 7.37
CA GLY A 83 22.20 6.16 6.73
C GLY A 83 22.65 7.57 7.17
N ARG A 84 21.92 8.23 8.09
CA ARG A 84 22.16 9.60 8.58
C ARG A 84 22.09 10.66 7.50
N HIS A 85 21.34 10.44 6.44
CA HIS A 85 21.09 11.44 5.41
C HIS A 85 20.02 12.43 5.89
N ALA A 86 20.22 13.71 5.58
CA ALA A 86 19.32 14.81 6.00
C ALA A 86 18.08 14.89 5.09
N VAL A 87 17.32 13.78 5.01
CA VAL A 87 16.08 13.70 4.26
C VAL A 87 14.98 14.48 5.00
N SER A 88 14.29 15.38 4.29
CA SER A 88 13.19 16.20 4.81
C SER A 88 11.85 15.92 4.14
N GLY A 89 11.83 15.21 3.00
CA GLY A 89 10.61 14.86 2.30
C GLY A 89 10.78 13.65 1.40
N CYS A 90 9.67 12.94 1.23
CA CYS A 90 9.55 11.84 0.28
C CYS A 90 8.13 11.87 -0.29
N ARG A 91 8.03 12.11 -1.58
CA ARG A 91 6.78 12.00 -2.33
C ARG A 91 6.89 10.83 -3.29
N VAL A 92 5.85 10.00 -3.35
CA VAL A 92 5.76 8.94 -4.35
C VAL A 92 4.50 9.17 -5.18
N LYS A 93 4.68 9.36 -6.48
CA LYS A 93 3.58 9.40 -7.45
C LYS A 93 3.45 8.01 -8.05
N LEU A 94 2.26 7.43 -7.97
CA LEU A 94 1.96 6.12 -8.55
C LEU A 94 0.97 6.28 -9.68
N SER A 95 1.15 5.48 -10.73
CA SER A 95 0.15 5.22 -11.75
C SER A 95 0.07 3.72 -12.00
N ALA A 96 -1.12 3.19 -12.25
CA ALA A 96 -1.32 1.77 -12.43
C ALA A 96 -2.25 1.49 -13.61
N GLU A 97 -1.92 0.46 -14.36
CA GLU A 97 -2.75 -0.15 -15.39
C GLU A 97 -3.38 -1.42 -14.85
N ARG A 98 -4.56 -1.76 -15.35
CA ARG A 98 -5.32 -2.93 -14.93
C ARG A 98 -5.67 -3.80 -16.13
N ALA A 99 -5.86 -5.10 -15.88
CA ALA A 99 -6.38 -6.01 -16.89
C ALA A 99 -7.74 -5.54 -17.43
N SER A 100 -7.97 -5.74 -18.72
CA SER A 100 -9.23 -5.40 -19.39
C SER A 100 -10.36 -6.38 -19.06
N THR A 101 -10.02 -7.60 -18.64
CA THR A 101 -10.95 -8.66 -18.27
C THR A 101 -10.88 -8.96 -16.79
N ASP A 102 -11.93 -9.53 -16.21
CA ASP A 102 -11.97 -9.96 -14.81
C ASP A 102 -11.12 -11.22 -14.58
N PRO A 103 -10.45 -11.24 -13.42
CA PRO A 103 -10.30 -10.18 -12.41
C PRO A 103 -9.37 -9.06 -12.92
N LYS A 104 -9.83 -7.80 -12.78
CA LYS A 104 -9.08 -6.61 -13.23
C LYS A 104 -7.91 -6.29 -12.31
N VAL A 105 -6.96 -7.20 -12.21
CA VAL A 105 -5.72 -7.02 -11.43
C VAL A 105 -4.85 -5.91 -12.01
N PHE A 106 -3.94 -5.38 -11.20
CA PHE A 106 -2.88 -4.52 -11.72
C PHE A 106 -1.96 -5.33 -12.65
N THR A 107 -1.70 -4.78 -13.82
CA THR A 107 -0.77 -5.35 -14.83
C THR A 107 0.52 -4.56 -14.92
N ARG A 108 0.49 -3.26 -14.55
CA ARG A 108 1.65 -2.40 -14.50
C ARG A 108 1.46 -1.36 -13.41
N ILE A 109 2.49 -1.09 -12.62
CA ILE A 109 2.53 -0.02 -11.62
C ILE A 109 3.83 0.75 -11.80
N ALA A 110 3.72 2.03 -12.14
CA ALA A 110 4.86 2.94 -12.20
C ALA A 110 4.90 3.78 -10.93
N MET A 111 6.07 3.88 -10.30
CA MET A 111 6.32 4.63 -9.08
C MET A 111 7.46 5.63 -9.34
N HIS A 112 7.19 6.90 -9.11
CA HIS A 112 8.19 7.96 -9.21
C HIS A 112 8.38 8.60 -7.84
N PHE A 113 9.62 8.54 -7.33
CA PHE A 113 10.00 9.11 -6.04
C PHE A 113 10.62 10.49 -6.24
N THR A 114 10.13 11.48 -5.51
CA THR A 114 10.78 12.78 -5.34
C THR A 114 11.27 12.86 -3.90
N ILE A 115 12.59 12.81 -3.71
CA ILE A 115 13.23 12.82 -2.39
C ILE A 115 13.78 14.22 -2.15
N THR A 116 13.39 14.84 -1.04
CA THR A 116 13.82 16.17 -0.65
C THR A 116 14.73 16.09 0.57
N GLY A 117 15.78 16.91 0.58
CA GLY A 117 16.69 16.99 1.72
C GLY A 117 17.91 17.84 1.41
N ARG A 118 18.73 18.04 2.44
CA ARG A 118 19.95 18.82 2.33
C ARG A 118 21.14 17.92 1.99
N GLU A 119 21.88 18.28 0.92
CA GLU A 119 23.11 17.57 0.51
C GLU A 119 22.93 16.04 0.42
N LEU A 120 21.80 15.60 -0.13
CA LEU A 120 21.54 14.19 -0.30
C LEU A 120 22.53 13.58 -1.31
N ASN A 121 23.12 12.46 -0.90
CA ASN A 121 23.98 11.69 -1.79
C ASN A 121 23.11 10.91 -2.80
N ALA A 122 23.34 11.12 -4.10
CA ALA A 122 22.55 10.52 -5.17
C ALA A 122 22.61 8.97 -5.16
N ASP A 123 23.79 8.40 -4.91
CA ASP A 123 23.95 6.95 -4.85
C ASP A 123 23.22 6.34 -3.65
N ALA A 124 23.22 7.06 -2.52
CA ALA A 124 22.47 6.62 -1.34
C ALA A 124 20.96 6.63 -1.58
N VAL A 125 20.44 7.66 -2.27
CA VAL A 125 19.02 7.73 -2.65
C VAL A 125 18.67 6.62 -3.64
N ALA A 126 19.45 6.46 -4.70
CA ALA A 126 19.26 5.39 -5.68
C ALA A 126 19.24 4.00 -5.00
N ARG A 127 20.21 3.74 -4.11
CA ARG A 127 20.29 2.50 -3.35
C ARG A 127 19.10 2.30 -2.40
N ALA A 128 18.62 3.34 -1.73
CA ALA A 128 17.47 3.26 -0.83
C ALA A 128 16.20 2.88 -1.61
N VAL A 129 15.98 3.50 -2.76
CA VAL A 129 14.84 3.20 -3.65
C VAL A 129 14.92 1.77 -4.18
N ALA A 130 16.09 1.34 -4.66
CA ALA A 130 16.30 -0.03 -5.15
C ALA A 130 16.08 -1.07 -4.06
N LEU A 131 16.64 -0.87 -2.87
CA LEU A 131 16.49 -1.80 -1.73
C LEU A 131 15.04 -1.92 -1.25
N SER A 132 14.27 -0.82 -1.25
CA SER A 132 12.86 -0.90 -0.92
C SER A 132 12.12 -1.81 -1.90
N HIS A 133 12.29 -1.56 -3.20
CA HIS A 133 11.60 -2.31 -4.24
C HIS A 133 12.04 -3.80 -4.30
N GLU A 134 13.34 -4.06 -4.27
CA GLU A 134 13.90 -5.39 -4.52
C GLU A 134 13.87 -6.31 -3.29
N LYS A 135 13.86 -5.74 -2.09
CA LYS A 135 14.10 -6.53 -0.88
C LYS A 135 13.09 -6.34 0.25
N TYR A 136 12.65 -5.10 0.52
CA TYR A 136 11.95 -4.82 1.78
C TYR A 136 10.44 -4.63 1.64
N CYS A 137 9.96 -4.00 0.57
CA CYS A 137 8.54 -3.69 0.44
C CYS A 137 7.70 -4.93 0.16
N SER A 138 7.04 -5.45 1.19
CA SER A 138 6.15 -6.61 1.07
C SER A 138 4.98 -6.36 0.10
N ALA A 139 4.46 -5.13 0.05
CA ALA A 139 3.35 -4.79 -0.85
C ALA A 139 3.77 -4.89 -2.33
N THR A 140 4.94 -4.35 -2.70
CA THR A 140 5.46 -4.48 -4.08
C THR A 140 5.78 -5.92 -4.41
N ALA A 141 6.33 -6.70 -3.47
CA ALA A 141 6.61 -8.12 -3.68
C ALA A 141 5.34 -8.96 -3.95
N MET A 142 4.22 -8.62 -3.29
CA MET A 142 2.94 -9.26 -3.56
C MET A 142 2.38 -8.86 -4.93
N LEU A 143 2.35 -7.55 -5.24
CA LEU A 143 1.78 -7.04 -6.48
C LEU A 143 2.61 -7.38 -7.72
N ALA A 144 3.92 -7.55 -7.58
CA ALA A 144 4.81 -8.01 -8.66
C ALA A 144 4.48 -9.43 -9.18
N LYS A 145 3.58 -10.17 -8.51
CA LYS A 145 3.09 -11.46 -9.01
C LYS A 145 2.15 -11.31 -10.22
N THR A 146 1.52 -10.16 -10.38
CA THR A 146 0.60 -9.86 -11.48
C THR A 146 0.99 -8.61 -12.27
N ALA A 147 1.77 -7.69 -11.69
CA ALA A 147 2.09 -6.39 -12.27
C ALA A 147 3.59 -6.24 -12.52
N GLU A 148 3.93 -5.67 -13.67
CA GLU A 148 5.26 -5.08 -13.87
C GLU A 148 5.40 -3.85 -12.95
N ILE A 149 6.44 -3.82 -12.11
CA ILE A 149 6.75 -2.68 -11.23
C ILE A 149 7.88 -1.88 -11.86
N VAL A 150 7.61 -0.62 -12.19
CA VAL A 150 8.59 0.31 -12.76
C VAL A 150 8.88 1.41 -11.75
N VAL A 151 10.14 1.59 -11.40
CA VAL A 151 10.56 2.54 -10.36
C VAL A 151 11.51 3.56 -10.94
N SER A 152 11.29 4.83 -10.61
CA SER A 152 12.18 5.94 -10.94
C SER A 152 12.26 6.92 -9.77
N HIS A 153 13.29 7.75 -9.74
CA HIS A 153 13.45 8.74 -8.67
C HIS A 153 14.16 10.00 -9.14
N GLU A 154 13.96 11.05 -8.40
CA GLU A 154 14.69 12.32 -8.50
C GLU A 154 14.97 12.89 -7.11
N ILE A 155 15.96 13.76 -7.02
CA ILE A 155 16.25 14.54 -5.80
C ILE A 155 15.85 15.98 -6.07
N ALA A 156 14.99 16.51 -5.20
CA ALA A 156 14.61 17.92 -5.21
C ALA A 156 15.35 18.68 -4.10
N ALA A 157 15.64 19.93 -4.34
CA ALA A 157 16.19 20.82 -3.31
C ALA A 157 15.18 20.99 -2.16
N ALA A 158 15.72 21.13 -0.93
CA ALA A 158 14.92 21.40 0.28
C ALA A 158 14.43 22.84 0.30
#